data_5db7d0f3ee7fd40577f04071bb23d716
#
_entry.id   5db7d0f3ee7fd40577f04071bb23d716
#
_cell.length_a   1.000
_cell.length_b   1.000
_cell.length_c   1.000
_cell.angle_alpha   90.00
_cell.angle_beta   90.00
_cell.angle_gamma   90.00
#
_symmetry.space_group_name_H-M   'P 1'
#
loop_
_entity.id
_entity.type
_entity.pdbx_description
1 polymer ?
#
loop_
_entity_poly.entity_id
_entity_poly.type
_entity_poly.pdbx_seq_one_letter_code
_entity_poly.pdbx_strand_id
1 'polypeptide(L)'
;LAAKAAVKYIEDQKAEGINVSDKQCEDFKAKVYKPLDTYTVAQNEITGGTVSPSYISPIQGLQRLQRIMDEYVGGIATNYMTNDNMLKRGLELLAWLEEDLEKVGAEDYHQLMRAWELKHRALTSQCVTEHTLFREETRWPGYYYRGDHMKLDDENWHCLTVSRRDPKTGKFSMEKVPVYHIVDENEKKKAS
;
A
#
# COMPACT_ATOMS: atom_id res chain seq x y z
N LEU A 1 -17.69 -19.09 5.97
CA LEU A 1 -18.57 -17.92 5.98
C LEU A 1 -18.37 -17.04 4.76
N ALA A 2 -17.12 -16.62 4.42
CA ALA A 2 -16.84 -15.72 3.30
C ALA A 2 -17.32 -16.28 1.94
N ALA A 3 -17.07 -17.54 1.64
CA ALA A 3 -17.52 -18.17 0.39
C ALA A 3 -19.06 -18.17 0.25
N LYS A 4 -19.78 -18.48 1.34
CA LYS A 4 -21.26 -18.43 1.32
C LYS A 4 -21.78 -17.00 1.13
N ALA A 5 -21.13 -16.00 1.74
CA ALA A 5 -21.49 -14.61 1.56
C ALA A 5 -21.23 -14.13 0.12
N ALA A 6 -20.11 -14.57 -0.49
CA ALA A 6 -19.80 -14.26 -1.88
C ALA A 6 -20.82 -14.87 -2.86
N VAL A 7 -21.18 -16.14 -2.69
CA VAL A 7 -22.23 -16.79 -3.50
C VAL A 7 -23.54 -16.06 -3.38
N LYS A 8 -23.98 -15.78 -2.14
CA LYS A 8 -25.22 -15.04 -1.90
C LYS A 8 -25.19 -13.64 -2.55
N TYR A 9 -24.06 -12.94 -2.44
CA TYR A 9 -23.91 -11.62 -3.07
C TYR A 9 -24.05 -11.70 -4.61
N ILE A 10 -23.45 -12.70 -5.25
CA ILE A 10 -23.57 -12.91 -6.70
C ILE A 10 -25.01 -13.21 -7.08
N GLU A 11 -25.70 -14.07 -6.33
CA GLU A 11 -27.12 -14.42 -6.55
C GLU A 11 -28.02 -13.18 -6.38
N ASP A 12 -27.85 -12.41 -5.30
CA ASP A 12 -28.62 -11.21 -5.00
C ASP A 12 -28.44 -10.10 -6.06
N GLN A 13 -27.22 -9.98 -6.61
CA GLN A 13 -26.90 -8.99 -7.65
C GLN A 13 -27.39 -9.41 -9.06
N LYS A 14 -27.87 -10.66 -9.23
CA LYS A 14 -28.21 -11.23 -10.54
C LYS A 14 -27.08 -11.02 -11.56
N ALA A 15 -25.84 -11.14 -11.08
CA ALA A 15 -24.65 -10.86 -11.89
C ALA A 15 -24.61 -11.83 -13.08
N GLU A 16 -24.64 -11.26 -14.28
CA GLU A 16 -24.30 -12.02 -15.49
C GLU A 16 -22.83 -12.49 -15.36
N GLY A 17 -22.54 -13.68 -15.89
CA GLY A 17 -21.19 -14.23 -15.82
C GLY A 17 -20.14 -13.26 -16.33
N ILE A 18 -19.02 -13.14 -15.63
CA ILE A 18 -17.91 -12.28 -16.06
C ILE A 18 -17.28 -12.91 -17.30
N ASN A 19 -17.45 -12.28 -18.45
CA ASN A 19 -16.75 -12.65 -19.69
C ASN A 19 -15.42 -11.90 -19.74
N VAL A 20 -14.31 -12.63 -19.65
CA VAL A 20 -12.96 -12.11 -19.89
C VAL A 20 -12.57 -12.41 -21.32
N SER A 21 -12.28 -11.38 -22.11
CA SER A 21 -11.83 -11.55 -23.49
C SER A 21 -10.36 -11.98 -23.57
N ASP A 22 -9.98 -12.66 -24.63
CA ASP A 22 -8.57 -13.02 -24.88
C ASP A 22 -7.66 -11.79 -24.90
N LYS A 23 -8.15 -10.68 -25.45
CA LYS A 23 -7.42 -9.40 -25.45
C LYS A 23 -7.13 -8.92 -24.02
N GLN A 24 -8.10 -8.99 -23.11
CA GLN A 24 -7.86 -8.61 -21.69
C GLN A 24 -6.82 -9.52 -21.03
N CYS A 25 -6.83 -10.80 -21.37
CA CYS A 25 -5.83 -11.75 -20.90
C CYS A 25 -4.43 -11.39 -21.41
N GLU A 26 -4.29 -11.08 -22.69
CA GLU A 26 -3.00 -10.71 -23.29
C GLU A 26 -2.49 -9.37 -22.75
N ASP A 27 -3.35 -8.36 -22.64
CA ASP A 27 -3.00 -7.06 -22.05
C ASP A 27 -2.52 -7.22 -20.59
N PHE A 28 -3.16 -8.12 -19.82
CA PHE A 28 -2.75 -8.39 -18.45
C PHE A 28 -1.42 -9.15 -18.38
N LYS A 29 -1.21 -10.15 -19.26
CA LYS A 29 0.07 -10.86 -19.36
C LYS A 29 1.20 -9.90 -19.71
N ALA A 30 1.01 -9.02 -20.71
CA ALA A 30 2.00 -8.02 -21.09
C ALA A 30 2.36 -7.12 -19.89
N LYS A 31 1.38 -6.71 -19.09
CA LYS A 31 1.61 -5.96 -17.86
C LYS A 31 2.42 -6.75 -16.84
N VAL A 32 2.08 -8.03 -16.63
CA VAL A 32 2.77 -8.89 -15.65
C VAL A 32 4.23 -9.12 -16.03
N TYR A 33 4.51 -9.34 -17.32
CA TYR A 33 5.87 -9.63 -17.81
C TYR A 33 6.70 -8.41 -18.17
N LYS A 34 6.12 -7.21 -18.16
CA LYS A 34 6.82 -5.93 -18.46
C LYS A 34 8.22 -5.80 -17.80
N PRO A 35 8.45 -6.21 -16.53
CA PRO A 35 9.79 -6.11 -15.95
C PRO A 35 10.86 -6.93 -16.66
N LEU A 36 10.51 -8.09 -17.25
CA LEU A 36 11.46 -8.89 -18.06
C LEU A 36 11.83 -8.14 -19.35
N ASP A 37 10.83 -7.54 -20.01
CA ASP A 37 11.07 -6.75 -21.22
C ASP A 37 11.91 -5.51 -20.90
N THR A 38 11.63 -4.83 -19.80
CA THR A 38 12.40 -3.67 -19.32
C THR A 38 13.87 -4.02 -19.13
N TYR A 39 14.18 -5.15 -18.51
CA TYR A 39 15.55 -5.62 -18.34
C TYR A 39 16.22 -5.94 -19.68
N THR A 40 15.51 -6.65 -20.56
CA THR A 40 16.03 -7.04 -21.89
C THR A 40 16.37 -5.82 -22.74
N VAL A 41 15.52 -4.81 -22.76
CA VAL A 41 15.78 -3.55 -23.48
C VAL A 41 16.97 -2.83 -22.88
N ALA A 42 17.04 -2.72 -21.55
CA ALA A 42 18.16 -2.07 -20.87
C ALA A 42 19.50 -2.76 -21.13
N GLN A 43 19.54 -4.09 -21.22
CA GLN A 43 20.75 -4.84 -21.56
C GLN A 43 21.24 -4.56 -23.00
N ASN A 44 20.32 -4.38 -23.93
CA ASN A 44 20.67 -4.04 -25.32
C ASN A 44 21.24 -2.62 -25.47
N GLU A 45 20.96 -1.73 -24.52
CA GLU A 45 21.48 -0.36 -24.49
C GLU A 45 22.87 -0.25 -23.84
N ILE A 46 23.35 -1.33 -23.17
CA ILE A 46 24.63 -1.31 -22.48
C ILE A 46 25.79 -1.50 -23.50
N THR A 47 26.53 -0.46 -23.69
CA THR A 47 27.81 -0.52 -24.46
C THR A 47 28.99 -0.47 -23.48
N GLY A 48 29.45 -1.65 -23.02
CA GLY A 48 30.70 -1.79 -22.27
C GLY A 48 30.63 -1.63 -20.75
N GLY A 49 29.47 -1.77 -20.11
CA GLY A 49 29.34 -1.75 -18.64
C GLY A 49 28.33 -2.76 -18.13
N THR A 50 28.36 -3.02 -16.83
CA THR A 50 27.42 -3.94 -16.13
C THR A 50 26.22 -3.24 -15.50
N VAL A 51 26.16 -1.92 -15.50
CA VAL A 51 25.11 -1.10 -14.89
C VAL A 51 24.46 -0.26 -15.96
N SER A 52 23.13 -0.43 -16.12
CA SER A 52 22.31 0.41 -17.00
C SER A 52 21.59 1.47 -16.18
N PRO A 53 21.59 2.74 -16.60
CA PRO A 53 20.74 3.77 -15.99
C PRO A 53 19.26 3.63 -16.39
N SER A 54 18.96 2.74 -17.36
CA SER A 54 17.63 2.62 -17.95
C SER A 54 16.67 1.74 -17.15
N TYR A 55 17.13 1.04 -16.11
CA TYR A 55 16.26 0.26 -15.24
C TYR A 55 16.71 0.29 -13.78
N ILE A 56 15.78 -0.07 -12.89
CA ILE A 56 15.99 -0.23 -11.44
C ILE A 56 15.83 -1.71 -11.11
N SER A 57 16.80 -2.30 -10.40
CA SER A 57 16.63 -3.68 -9.91
C SER A 57 15.63 -3.72 -8.75
N PRO A 58 14.92 -4.85 -8.53
CA PRO A 58 13.97 -4.99 -7.42
C PRO A 58 14.61 -4.70 -6.04
N ILE A 59 15.88 -5.07 -5.85
CA ILE A 59 16.59 -4.82 -4.58
C ILE A 59 16.87 -3.33 -4.36
N GLN A 60 17.22 -2.59 -5.42
CA GLN A 60 17.43 -1.14 -5.31
C GLN A 60 16.14 -0.42 -4.94
N GLY A 61 15.03 -0.78 -5.58
CA GLY A 61 13.73 -0.23 -5.24
C GLY A 61 13.30 -0.57 -3.82
N LEU A 62 13.55 -1.82 -3.36
CA LEU A 62 13.26 -2.24 -2.00
C LEU A 62 14.06 -1.46 -0.95
N GLN A 63 15.35 -1.24 -1.18
CA GLN A 63 16.19 -0.46 -0.26
C GLN A 63 15.72 0.98 -0.17
N ARG A 64 15.32 1.60 -1.28
CA ARG A 64 14.72 2.94 -1.28
C ARG A 64 13.42 2.99 -0.49
N LEU A 65 12.53 2.01 -0.71
CA LEU A 65 11.27 1.89 0.03
C LEU A 65 11.51 1.77 1.54
N GLN A 66 12.40 0.86 1.95
CA GLN A 66 12.74 0.66 3.35
C GLN A 66 13.26 1.93 4.00
N ARG A 67 14.13 2.66 3.29
CA ARG A 67 14.68 3.92 3.79
C ARG A 67 13.62 5.01 3.96
N ILE A 68 12.69 5.13 3.01
CA ILE A 68 11.58 6.07 3.12
C ILE A 68 10.73 5.75 4.36
N MET A 69 10.36 4.49 4.54
CA MET A 69 9.54 4.05 5.67
C MET A 69 10.26 4.25 7.01
N ASP A 70 11.56 3.97 7.05
CA ASP A 70 12.37 4.08 8.26
C ASP A 70 12.56 5.55 8.68
N GLU A 71 12.88 6.45 7.74
CA GLU A 71 13.21 7.84 8.01
C GLU A 71 11.97 8.74 8.19
N TYR A 72 10.84 8.44 7.52
CA TYR A 72 9.70 9.37 7.47
C TYR A 72 8.42 8.82 8.10
N VAL A 73 8.25 7.50 8.18
CA VAL A 73 7.00 6.90 8.62
C VAL A 73 7.07 6.30 10.03
N GLY A 74 8.14 6.56 10.75
CA GLY A 74 8.30 6.12 12.13
C GLY A 74 8.99 4.77 12.27
N GLY A 75 10.11 4.59 11.59
CA GLY A 75 10.96 3.42 11.73
C GLY A 75 12.02 3.56 12.84
N ILE A 76 12.99 2.66 12.82
CA ILE A 76 14.06 2.59 13.83
C ILE A 76 14.91 3.86 13.83
N ALA A 77 15.20 4.43 12.64
CA ALA A 77 16.00 5.65 12.50
C ALA A 77 15.40 6.86 13.26
N THR A 78 14.10 6.85 13.50
CA THR A 78 13.38 7.92 14.19
C THR A 78 12.85 7.50 15.56
N ASN A 79 13.34 6.39 16.12
CA ASN A 79 12.85 5.82 17.37
C ASN A 79 11.33 5.58 17.37
N TYR A 80 10.79 5.11 16.24
CA TYR A 80 9.36 4.84 16.02
C TYR A 80 8.47 6.09 16.16
N MET A 81 9.03 7.27 15.94
CA MET A 81 8.31 8.54 16.00
C MET A 81 8.21 9.18 14.63
N THR A 82 7.04 9.75 14.33
CA THR A 82 6.80 10.55 13.13
C THR A 82 5.88 11.73 13.45
N ASN A 83 5.66 12.59 12.48
CA ASN A 83 4.75 13.75 12.56
C ASN A 83 4.19 14.07 11.17
N ASP A 84 3.24 14.99 11.10
CA ASP A 84 2.59 15.43 9.88
C ASP A 84 3.56 15.78 8.75
N ASN A 85 4.59 16.58 9.04
CA ASN A 85 5.54 17.02 8.03
C ASN A 85 6.38 15.86 7.48
N MET A 86 6.80 14.95 8.36
CA MET A 86 7.52 13.74 7.96
C MET A 86 6.65 12.83 7.11
N LEU A 87 5.41 12.58 7.53
CA LEU A 87 4.46 11.73 6.80
C LEU A 87 4.12 12.30 5.41
N LYS A 88 3.85 13.62 5.32
CA LYS A 88 3.62 14.28 4.03
C LYS A 88 4.84 14.16 3.11
N ARG A 89 6.04 14.34 3.65
CA ARG A 89 7.27 14.12 2.88
C ARG A 89 7.46 12.66 2.48
N GLY A 90 7.13 11.72 3.37
CA GLY A 90 7.13 10.28 3.08
C GLY A 90 6.21 9.95 1.91
N LEU A 91 4.99 10.50 1.87
CA LEU A 91 4.04 10.32 0.76
C LEU A 91 4.58 10.86 -0.57
N GLU A 92 5.21 12.03 -0.58
CA GLU A 92 5.86 12.57 -1.79
C GLU A 92 6.95 11.63 -2.30
N LEU A 93 7.81 11.13 -1.41
CA LEU A 93 8.89 10.21 -1.78
C LEU A 93 8.36 8.85 -2.24
N LEU A 94 7.26 8.36 -1.65
CA LEU A 94 6.58 7.14 -2.09
C LEU A 94 5.95 7.31 -3.48
N ALA A 95 5.38 8.50 -3.77
CA ALA A 95 4.85 8.79 -5.09
C ALA A 95 5.96 8.80 -6.16
N TRP A 96 7.10 9.42 -5.89
CA TRP A 96 8.26 9.38 -6.78
C TRP A 96 8.81 7.96 -6.96
N LEU A 97 8.81 7.17 -5.88
CA LEU A 97 9.20 5.76 -5.98
C LEU A 97 8.21 5.00 -6.87
N GLU A 98 6.89 5.22 -6.74
CA GLU A 98 5.88 4.55 -7.58
C GLU A 98 6.12 4.85 -9.08
N GLU A 99 6.45 6.09 -9.44
CA GLU A 99 6.83 6.46 -10.81
C GLU A 99 8.09 5.70 -11.28
N ASP A 100 9.11 5.63 -10.42
CA ASP A 100 10.34 4.91 -10.74
C ASP A 100 10.14 3.39 -10.86
N LEU A 101 9.15 2.83 -10.14
CA LEU A 101 8.83 1.39 -10.22
C LEU A 101 8.30 0.96 -11.60
N GLU A 102 7.90 1.90 -12.46
CA GLU A 102 7.59 1.59 -13.85
C GLU A 102 8.84 1.19 -14.67
N LYS A 103 10.03 1.52 -14.17
CA LYS A 103 11.34 1.17 -14.75
C LYS A 103 12.01 -0.02 -14.05
N VAL A 104 11.28 -0.74 -13.21
CA VAL A 104 11.82 -1.94 -12.56
C VAL A 104 12.03 -3.02 -13.61
N GLY A 105 13.28 -3.50 -13.72
CA GLY A 105 13.64 -4.61 -14.58
C GLY A 105 13.84 -5.90 -13.78
N ALA A 106 13.61 -7.03 -14.42
CA ALA A 106 13.78 -8.36 -13.86
C ALA A 106 14.55 -9.25 -14.83
N GLU A 107 15.63 -9.83 -14.36
CA GLU A 107 16.52 -10.69 -15.16
C GLU A 107 15.89 -12.07 -15.40
N ASP A 108 15.13 -12.55 -14.43
CA ASP A 108 14.51 -13.87 -14.43
C ASP A 108 13.13 -13.85 -13.71
N TYR A 109 12.46 -14.99 -13.66
CA TYR A 109 11.15 -15.13 -13.01
C TYR A 109 11.20 -14.92 -11.49
N HIS A 110 12.34 -15.20 -10.84
CA HIS A 110 12.49 -14.93 -9.42
C HIS A 110 12.55 -13.40 -9.15
N GLN A 111 13.31 -12.68 -9.97
CA GLN A 111 13.32 -11.23 -9.90
C GLN A 111 11.99 -10.60 -10.35
N LEU A 112 11.29 -11.21 -11.30
CA LEU A 112 9.93 -10.80 -11.68
C LEU A 112 8.98 -10.87 -10.48
N MET A 113 9.01 -11.96 -9.72
CA MET A 113 8.24 -12.08 -8.48
C MET A 113 8.60 -10.95 -7.50
N ARG A 114 9.90 -10.68 -7.29
CA ARG A 114 10.37 -9.60 -6.40
C ARG A 114 9.97 -8.22 -6.89
N ALA A 115 9.94 -7.98 -8.20
CA ALA A 115 9.47 -6.73 -8.78
C ALA A 115 7.98 -6.49 -8.45
N TRP A 116 7.15 -7.53 -8.51
CA TRP A 116 5.74 -7.44 -8.12
C TRP A 116 5.55 -7.31 -6.61
N GLU A 117 6.31 -8.04 -5.81
CA GLU A 117 6.32 -7.86 -4.35
C GLU A 117 6.66 -6.40 -3.99
N LEU A 118 7.64 -5.81 -4.64
CA LEU A 118 8.05 -4.42 -4.42
C LEU A 118 6.90 -3.44 -4.74
N LYS A 119 6.21 -3.63 -5.88
CA LYS A 119 5.05 -2.80 -6.25
C LYS A 119 3.92 -2.91 -5.21
N HIS A 120 3.62 -4.12 -4.73
CA HIS A 120 2.61 -4.32 -3.69
C HIS A 120 3.04 -3.71 -2.35
N ARG A 121 4.31 -3.84 -1.99
CA ARG A 121 4.85 -3.22 -0.76
C ARG A 121 4.82 -1.69 -0.83
N ALA A 122 5.12 -1.09 -1.98
CA ALA A 122 5.03 0.36 -2.17
C ALA A 122 3.59 0.86 -1.97
N LEU A 123 2.60 0.18 -2.55
CA LEU A 123 1.19 0.49 -2.35
C LEU A 123 0.76 0.34 -0.88
N THR A 124 1.18 -0.76 -0.23
CA THR A 124 0.91 -0.97 1.20
C THR A 124 1.53 0.13 2.05
N SER A 125 2.75 0.57 1.71
CA SER A 125 3.44 1.66 2.41
C SER A 125 2.70 2.99 2.26
N GLN A 126 2.17 3.29 1.08
CA GLN A 126 1.29 4.45 0.89
C GLN A 126 0.05 4.37 1.79
N CYS A 127 -0.64 3.20 1.79
CA CYS A 127 -1.80 3.00 2.66
C CYS A 127 -1.46 3.21 4.15
N VAL A 128 -0.36 2.63 4.62
CA VAL A 128 0.10 2.80 6.02
C VAL A 128 0.36 4.27 6.33
N THR A 129 1.05 4.97 5.43
CA THR A 129 1.41 6.38 5.64
C THR A 129 0.17 7.27 5.65
N GLU A 130 -0.79 7.06 4.73
CA GLU A 130 -2.07 7.76 4.69
C GLU A 130 -2.91 7.52 5.95
N HIS A 131 -3.01 6.27 6.42
CA HIS A 131 -3.72 5.95 7.66
C HIS A 131 -3.07 6.58 8.88
N THR A 132 -1.72 6.59 8.91
CA THR A 132 -0.96 7.22 9.99
C THR A 132 -1.13 8.74 10.00
N LEU A 133 -1.11 9.37 8.82
CA LEU A 133 -1.35 10.80 8.68
C LEU A 133 -2.78 11.18 9.08
N PHE A 134 -3.76 10.42 8.65
CA PHE A 134 -5.17 10.65 8.93
C PHE A 134 -5.52 10.52 10.42
N ARG A 135 -4.86 9.58 11.15
CA ARG A 135 -5.12 9.34 12.57
C ARG A 135 -4.29 10.26 13.46
N GLU A 136 -4.91 11.27 14.01
CA GLU A 136 -4.29 12.32 14.84
C GLU A 136 -4.23 11.94 16.33
N GLU A 137 -3.68 10.76 16.63
CA GLU A 137 -3.48 10.25 17.99
C GLU A 137 -2.29 9.29 18.07
N THR A 138 -1.79 9.01 19.28
CA THR A 138 -0.89 7.89 19.59
C THR A 138 -1.66 6.82 20.34
N ARG A 139 -1.99 5.70 19.65
CA ARG A 139 -2.80 4.62 20.21
C ARG A 139 -1.98 3.48 20.81
N TRP A 140 -0.79 3.24 20.28
CA TRP A 140 0.09 2.14 20.68
C TRP A 140 1.43 2.64 21.23
N PRO A 141 1.43 3.33 22.40
CA PRO A 141 2.68 3.81 22.99
C PRO A 141 3.64 2.64 23.26
N GLY A 142 4.92 2.86 22.96
CA GLY A 142 5.95 1.82 23.03
C GLY A 142 6.27 1.14 21.69
N TYR A 143 5.38 1.25 20.71
CA TYR A 143 5.60 0.69 19.37
C TYR A 143 5.61 1.76 18.27
N TYR A 144 4.87 2.86 18.49
CA TYR A 144 4.71 3.89 17.50
C TYR A 144 4.19 5.19 18.14
N TYR A 145 4.75 6.33 17.71
CA TYR A 145 4.38 7.63 18.25
C TYR A 145 4.11 8.65 17.15
N ARG A 146 2.98 9.34 17.26
CA ARG A 146 2.71 10.59 16.56
C ARG A 146 3.26 11.72 17.44
N GLY A 147 4.43 12.27 17.08
CA GLY A 147 5.11 13.31 17.87
C GLY A 147 4.32 14.61 18.01
N ASP A 148 3.44 14.87 17.07
CA ASP A 148 2.48 15.99 17.05
C ASP A 148 1.16 15.67 17.77
N HIS A 149 0.83 14.37 17.98
CA HIS A 149 -0.39 13.89 18.64
C HIS A 149 -0.08 12.77 19.63
N MET A 150 0.65 13.11 20.70
CA MET A 150 1.20 12.13 21.65
C MET A 150 0.16 11.42 22.53
N LYS A 151 -1.06 11.96 22.60
CA LYS A 151 -2.11 11.43 23.49
C LYS A 151 -3.02 10.47 22.74
N LEU A 152 -3.55 9.49 23.48
CA LEU A 152 -4.70 8.69 23.09
C LEU A 152 -5.95 9.59 23.09
N ASP A 153 -6.78 9.50 22.08
CA ASP A 153 -8.00 10.30 21.91
C ASP A 153 -9.18 9.40 21.52
N ASP A 154 -9.75 8.73 22.53
CA ASP A 154 -10.92 7.85 22.33
C ASP A 154 -12.19 8.60 21.95
N GLU A 155 -12.30 9.87 22.30
CA GLU A 155 -13.47 10.69 21.95
C GLU A 155 -13.59 10.85 20.44
N ASN A 156 -12.48 11.10 19.75
CA ASN A 156 -12.49 11.35 18.31
C ASN A 156 -12.04 10.13 17.48
N TRP A 157 -11.29 9.20 18.07
CA TRP A 157 -10.57 8.14 17.33
C TRP A 157 -10.90 6.71 17.77
N HIS A 158 -11.89 6.48 18.67
CA HIS A 158 -12.40 5.14 18.94
C HIS A 158 -13.27 4.65 17.77
N CYS A 159 -12.64 4.53 16.61
CA CYS A 159 -13.25 4.15 15.34
C CYS A 159 -12.28 3.32 14.49
N LEU A 160 -12.84 2.65 13.48
CA LEU A 160 -12.05 2.09 12.38
C LEU A 160 -11.77 3.21 11.37
N THR A 161 -10.58 3.19 10.78
CA THR A 161 -10.26 4.04 9.64
C THR A 161 -10.24 3.20 8.38
N VAL A 162 -10.93 3.65 7.35
CA VAL A 162 -11.05 2.95 6.06
C VAL A 162 -10.53 3.86 4.97
N SER A 163 -9.73 3.31 4.07
CA SER A 163 -9.25 4.01 2.89
C SER A 163 -9.79 3.39 1.61
N ARG A 164 -10.00 4.23 0.60
CA ARG A 164 -10.29 3.81 -0.76
C ARG A 164 -9.35 4.53 -1.70
N ARG A 165 -8.70 3.80 -2.59
CA ARG A 165 -7.83 4.38 -3.62
C ARG A 165 -8.61 4.47 -4.93
N ASP A 166 -8.70 5.67 -5.49
CA ASP A 166 -9.25 5.88 -6.83
C ASP A 166 -8.30 5.25 -7.87
N PRO A 167 -8.76 4.29 -8.68
CA PRO A 167 -7.90 3.60 -9.64
C PRO A 167 -7.42 4.48 -10.79
N LYS A 168 -8.10 5.62 -11.06
CA LYS A 168 -7.74 6.54 -12.15
C LYS A 168 -6.74 7.61 -11.71
N THR A 169 -6.94 8.15 -10.51
CA THR A 169 -6.13 9.27 -9.99
C THR A 169 -5.05 8.82 -9.01
N GLY A 170 -5.14 7.58 -8.50
CA GLY A 170 -4.26 7.08 -7.46
C GLY A 170 -4.49 7.70 -6.07
N LYS A 171 -5.41 8.65 -5.93
CA LYS A 171 -5.65 9.36 -4.67
C LYS A 171 -6.41 8.51 -3.66
N PHE A 172 -6.05 8.65 -2.41
CA PHE A 172 -6.76 8.02 -1.30
C PHE A 172 -7.86 8.95 -0.78
N SER A 173 -9.00 8.36 -0.45
CA SER A 173 -10.03 8.96 0.39
C SER A 173 -10.11 8.20 1.70
N MET A 174 -10.18 8.92 2.81
CA MET A 174 -10.17 8.36 4.17
C MET A 174 -11.51 8.63 4.85
N GLU A 175 -12.04 7.64 5.57
CA GLU A 175 -13.27 7.80 6.35
C GLU A 175 -13.13 7.13 7.72
N LYS A 176 -13.89 7.64 8.71
CA LYS A 176 -14.05 7.03 10.03
C LYS A 176 -15.31 6.17 10.01
N VAL A 177 -15.18 4.91 10.43
CA VAL A 177 -16.31 3.98 10.55
C VAL A 177 -16.48 3.60 12.03
N PRO A 178 -17.67 3.69 12.60
CA PRO A 178 -17.90 3.31 13.99
C PRO A 178 -17.48 1.86 14.26
N VAL A 179 -16.94 1.62 15.45
CA VAL A 179 -16.67 0.25 15.92
C VAL A 179 -17.99 -0.45 16.17
N TYR A 180 -18.17 -1.64 15.62
CA TYR A 180 -19.34 -2.45 15.85
C TYR A 180 -19.24 -3.12 17.23
N HIS A 181 -20.21 -2.87 18.09
CA HIS A 181 -20.31 -3.54 19.38
C HIS A 181 -21.12 -4.84 19.22
N ILE A 182 -20.54 -5.97 19.61
CA ILE A 182 -21.17 -7.29 19.54
C ILE A 182 -22.30 -7.40 20.57
N VAL A 183 -22.17 -6.66 21.69
CA VAL A 183 -23.18 -6.61 22.76
C VAL A 183 -23.93 -5.29 22.68
N ASP A 184 -25.25 -5.36 22.57
CA ASP A 184 -26.11 -4.20 22.50
C ASP A 184 -25.89 -3.30 23.73
N GLU A 185 -25.75 -1.99 23.54
CA GLU A 185 -25.59 -1.03 24.66
C GLU A 185 -26.74 -1.06 25.64
N ASN A 186 -27.93 -1.46 25.18
CA ASN A 186 -29.10 -1.66 26.02
C ASN A 186 -28.99 -2.87 26.97
N GLU A 187 -28.18 -3.87 26.66
CA GLU A 187 -27.88 -4.99 27.56
C GLU A 187 -26.87 -4.61 28.65
N LYS A 188 -25.92 -3.71 28.34
CA LYS A 188 -24.97 -3.17 29.34
C LYS A 188 -25.71 -2.38 30.44
N LYS A 189 -26.76 -1.65 30.10
CA LYS A 189 -27.59 -0.88 31.07
C LYS A 189 -28.48 -1.76 31.93
N LYS A 190 -28.71 -3.02 31.56
CA LYS A 190 -29.49 -3.98 32.37
C LYS A 190 -28.59 -4.80 33.30
N ALA A 191 -27.29 -4.81 33.11
CA ALA A 191 -26.31 -5.55 33.89
C ALA A 191 -25.55 -4.68 34.91
N SER A 192 -25.77 -3.36 34.91
CA SER A 192 -25.26 -2.38 35.88
C SER A 192 -26.41 -1.93 36.83
#